data_827e39fcc968ce00450c5a1fcbfdd13f
#
_entry.id   827e39fcc968ce00450c5a1fcbfdd13f
#
_cell.length_a   1.000
_cell.length_b   1.000
_cell.length_c   1.000
_cell.angle_alpha   90.00
_cell.angle_beta   90.00
_cell.angle_gamma   90.00
#
_symmetry.space_group_name_H-M   'P 1'
#
loop_
_entity.id
_entity.type
_entity.pdbx_description
1 polymer ?
#
loop_
_entity_poly.entity_id
_entity_poly.type
_entity_poly.pdbx_seq_one_letter_code
_entity_poly.pdbx_strand_id
1 'polypeptide(L)'
;IAFEALNKYQEWEKAILNWQQEIIDRKDWPPWFKQLLFNELYVLSETSLWEATTDLFTYLESADYLMYGTFDVDSYCWQVLELWPELEMKNIRFFAQALSQLDPAYKIYQYNETFPAEVPAGKKGYYWNINKEKGMIPHDLGSPRVRPWVVLNAFDWQNGNVWKDLNPKFPLRALRDYLAQGRPDVDFLAELMSASVLALDTLEKKFGDPAAHLPQNEGIPDQTYDTWRMMGTSAYVSLLWLSSLQAANKMGELLLASGVEEIGRQKLKDIQKRYTEWIEAGQQGLSKLWDSDRQYFHIDAQTDDIMTDQLFGLWYGAMIGLDKPEPLLPASQVKAALQTIFKNNVAGYGDGLMGAVNGRRADGRQLXSQQGDEVWVGTAYAFAANCLLXGLEKEAWQTIYGLYRVVWSPEGQGYFFKTPEAYLNPAEKLWNEPSKNYGENLFRAMKYMRPGAVWAVYRALLNSESK
;
A
#
# COMPACT_ATOMS: atom_id res chain seq x y z
N ILE A 1 -23.32 3.37 -26.73
CA ILE A 1 -22.95 2.24 -25.87
C ILE A 1 -24.06 1.20 -25.78
N ALA A 2 -25.31 1.55 -25.33
CA ALA A 2 -26.37 0.56 -25.12
C ALA A 2 -26.69 -0.24 -26.41
N PHE A 3 -26.86 0.44 -27.54
CA PHE A 3 -27.09 -0.23 -28.82
C PHE A 3 -25.90 -1.09 -29.26
N GLU A 4 -24.71 -0.62 -28.99
CA GLU A 4 -23.50 -1.36 -29.30
C GLU A 4 -23.41 -2.63 -28.43
N ALA A 5 -23.73 -2.52 -27.16
CA ALA A 5 -23.74 -3.67 -26.23
C ALA A 5 -24.74 -4.72 -26.69
N LEU A 6 -25.96 -4.30 -27.10
CA LEU A 6 -26.97 -5.21 -27.59
C LEU A 6 -26.52 -5.99 -28.84
N ASN A 7 -25.68 -5.35 -29.65
CA ASN A 7 -25.23 -5.98 -30.91
C ASN A 7 -23.94 -6.81 -30.71
N LYS A 8 -23.13 -6.49 -29.68
CA LYS A 8 -21.82 -7.08 -29.53
C LYS A 8 -21.62 -7.90 -28.24
N TYR A 9 -22.68 -8.10 -27.43
CA TYR A 9 -22.50 -8.76 -26.14
C TYR A 9 -21.88 -10.16 -26.26
N GLN A 10 -22.25 -10.90 -27.28
CA GLN A 10 -21.70 -12.25 -27.48
C GLN A 10 -20.22 -12.21 -27.86
N GLU A 11 -19.83 -11.22 -28.65
CA GLU A 11 -18.42 -11.00 -29.01
C GLU A 11 -17.60 -10.63 -27.74
N TRP A 12 -18.16 -9.73 -26.93
CA TRP A 12 -17.53 -9.32 -25.67
C TRP A 12 -17.44 -10.48 -24.67
N GLU A 13 -18.53 -11.25 -24.54
CA GLU A 13 -18.53 -12.44 -23.68
C GLU A 13 -17.42 -13.41 -24.09
N LYS A 14 -17.33 -13.68 -25.38
CA LYS A 14 -16.27 -14.57 -25.90
C LYS A 14 -14.88 -14.02 -25.61
N ALA A 15 -14.67 -12.71 -25.77
CA ALA A 15 -13.39 -12.08 -25.50
C ALA A 15 -13.02 -12.22 -24.01
N ILE A 16 -13.99 -12.02 -23.11
CA ILE A 16 -13.79 -12.16 -21.66
C ILE A 16 -13.44 -13.62 -21.33
N LEU A 17 -14.20 -14.58 -21.87
CA LEU A 17 -13.94 -16.00 -21.61
C LEU A 17 -12.56 -16.42 -22.14
N ASN A 18 -12.18 -15.94 -23.31
CA ASN A 18 -10.85 -16.21 -23.87
C ASN A 18 -9.74 -15.64 -22.97
N TRP A 19 -9.93 -14.42 -22.50
CA TRP A 19 -8.98 -13.78 -21.58
C TRP A 19 -8.84 -14.56 -20.27
N GLN A 20 -9.96 -15.02 -19.71
CA GLN A 20 -9.98 -15.76 -18.45
C GLN A 20 -9.36 -17.16 -18.57
N GLN A 21 -9.36 -17.72 -19.79
CA GLN A 21 -9.03 -19.13 -20.02
C GLN A 21 -7.64 -19.49 -19.51
N GLU A 22 -6.67 -18.61 -19.67
CA GLU A 22 -5.30 -18.83 -19.23
C GLU A 22 -5.23 -19.12 -17.71
N ILE A 23 -6.01 -18.38 -16.92
CA ILE A 23 -6.10 -18.58 -15.48
C ILE A 23 -6.92 -19.82 -15.15
N ILE A 24 -8.05 -20.01 -15.84
CA ILE A 24 -8.97 -21.15 -15.62
C ILE A 24 -8.23 -22.47 -15.82
N ASP A 25 -7.38 -22.55 -16.85
CA ASP A 25 -6.66 -23.77 -17.22
C ASP A 25 -5.51 -24.13 -16.30
N ARG A 26 -5.10 -23.22 -15.39
CA ARG A 26 -4.02 -23.52 -14.43
C ARG A 26 -4.46 -24.66 -13.52
N LYS A 27 -3.73 -25.78 -13.59
CA LYS A 27 -4.02 -26.98 -12.78
C LYS A 27 -3.36 -26.95 -11.39
N ASP A 28 -2.34 -26.12 -11.28
CA ASP A 28 -1.55 -25.96 -10.06
C ASP A 28 -2.16 -24.95 -9.08
N TRP A 29 -3.15 -24.17 -9.52
CA TRP A 29 -3.82 -23.19 -8.65
C TRP A 29 -5.18 -23.73 -8.19
N PRO A 30 -5.52 -23.57 -6.89
CA PRO A 30 -6.82 -24.04 -6.39
C PRO A 30 -7.99 -23.34 -7.09
N PRO A 31 -9.09 -24.07 -7.38
CA PRO A 31 -10.26 -23.44 -8.00
C PRO A 31 -10.80 -22.22 -7.25
N TRP A 32 -10.79 -22.27 -5.89
CA TRP A 32 -11.27 -21.15 -5.09
C TRP A 32 -10.40 -19.90 -5.28
N PHE A 33 -9.10 -20.06 -5.53
CA PHE A 33 -8.21 -18.91 -5.77
C PHE A 33 -8.50 -18.27 -7.14
N LYS A 34 -8.76 -19.09 -8.16
CA LYS A 34 -9.12 -18.57 -9.49
C LYS A 34 -10.41 -17.76 -9.42
N GLN A 35 -11.41 -18.25 -8.68
CA GLN A 35 -12.65 -17.53 -8.44
C GLN A 35 -12.38 -16.20 -7.72
N LEU A 36 -11.51 -16.22 -6.73
CA LEU A 36 -11.14 -15.06 -5.94
C LEU A 36 -10.57 -13.95 -6.83
N LEU A 37 -9.66 -14.31 -7.76
CA LEU A 37 -9.07 -13.34 -8.68
C LEU A 37 -10.15 -12.60 -9.49
N PHE A 38 -11.04 -13.36 -10.12
CA PHE A 38 -12.08 -12.75 -10.97
C PHE A 38 -13.14 -12.01 -10.15
N ASN A 39 -13.53 -12.59 -9.02
CA ASN A 39 -14.61 -12.02 -8.22
C ASN A 39 -14.22 -10.68 -7.58
N GLU A 40 -12.93 -10.52 -7.15
CA GLU A 40 -12.49 -9.24 -6.56
C GLU A 40 -12.48 -8.09 -7.58
N LEU A 41 -12.55 -8.39 -8.88
CA LEU A 41 -12.65 -7.34 -9.90
C LEU A 41 -14.00 -6.59 -9.87
N TYR A 42 -14.99 -7.09 -9.10
CA TYR A 42 -16.29 -6.41 -9.00
C TYR A 42 -16.12 -4.93 -8.58
N VAL A 43 -15.11 -4.64 -7.79
CA VAL A 43 -14.88 -3.27 -7.29
C VAL A 43 -14.69 -2.28 -8.45
N LEU A 44 -14.14 -2.74 -9.57
CA LEU A 44 -13.93 -1.87 -10.73
C LEU A 44 -15.26 -1.45 -11.37
N SER A 45 -16.24 -2.35 -11.43
CA SER A 45 -17.56 -2.01 -11.99
C SER A 45 -18.39 -1.15 -11.05
N GLU A 46 -18.09 -1.21 -9.74
CA GLU A 46 -18.87 -0.49 -8.73
C GLU A 46 -18.35 0.93 -8.47
N THR A 47 -17.04 1.15 -8.59
CA THR A 47 -16.42 2.36 -8.03
C THR A 47 -15.53 3.11 -9.02
N SER A 48 -15.19 2.52 -10.18
CA SER A 48 -14.22 3.16 -11.08
C SER A 48 -14.81 4.35 -11.84
N LEU A 49 -13.92 5.25 -12.22
CA LEU A 49 -14.29 6.47 -12.92
C LEU A 49 -13.17 6.85 -13.90
N TRP A 50 -13.55 7.23 -15.11
CA TRP A 50 -12.64 7.82 -16.09
C TRP A 50 -13.14 9.23 -16.39
N GLU A 51 -12.45 10.23 -15.88
CA GLU A 51 -12.83 11.63 -16.04
C GLU A 51 -12.18 12.17 -17.33
N ALA A 52 -13.02 12.54 -18.30
CA ALA A 52 -12.56 12.82 -19.66
C ALA A 52 -11.80 14.14 -19.80
N THR A 53 -12.08 15.14 -18.94
CA THR A 53 -11.46 16.46 -19.07
C THR A 53 -9.98 16.43 -18.70
N THR A 54 -9.65 15.71 -17.63
CA THR A 54 -8.27 15.58 -17.14
C THR A 54 -7.62 14.27 -17.58
N ASP A 55 -8.39 13.39 -18.25
CA ASP A 55 -7.97 12.05 -18.65
C ASP A 55 -7.50 11.22 -17.44
N LEU A 56 -8.20 11.36 -16.32
CA LEU A 56 -7.87 10.67 -15.07
C LEU A 56 -8.70 9.39 -14.96
N PHE A 57 -8.02 8.26 -14.74
CA PHE A 57 -8.68 7.03 -14.29
C PHE A 57 -8.46 6.88 -12.80
N THR A 58 -9.51 6.63 -12.04
CA THR A 58 -9.43 6.41 -10.60
C THR A 58 -10.67 5.62 -10.14
N TYR A 59 -10.73 5.31 -8.86
CA TYR A 59 -11.91 4.71 -8.27
C TYR A 59 -12.03 5.11 -6.79
N LEU A 60 -13.23 4.99 -6.26
CA LEU A 60 -13.51 5.28 -4.85
C LEU A 60 -12.80 4.28 -3.96
N GLU A 61 -12.37 4.73 -2.82
CA GLU A 61 -11.76 3.88 -1.79
C GLU A 61 -12.71 2.75 -1.38
N SER A 62 -13.99 3.09 -1.17
CA SER A 62 -15.01 2.11 -0.76
C SER A 62 -16.41 2.70 -0.94
N ALA A 63 -17.43 1.89 -0.65
CA ALA A 63 -18.81 2.37 -0.57
C ALA A 63 -19.04 3.27 0.65
N ASP A 64 -18.21 3.12 1.68
CA ASP A 64 -18.36 3.86 2.94
C ASP A 64 -17.45 5.08 3.02
N TYR A 65 -16.27 5.02 2.42
CA TYR A 65 -15.28 6.11 2.43
C TYR A 65 -15.20 6.69 1.02
N LEU A 66 -15.88 7.83 0.82
CA LEU A 66 -16.10 8.37 -0.51
C LEU A 66 -14.96 9.31 -0.93
N MET A 67 -13.74 8.76 -1.00
CA MET A 67 -12.58 9.48 -1.48
C MET A 67 -12.07 8.79 -2.75
N TYR A 68 -11.65 9.58 -3.73
CA TYR A 68 -11.12 9.05 -4.99
C TYR A 68 -9.62 8.84 -4.88
N GLY A 69 -9.15 7.68 -5.32
CA GLY A 69 -7.74 7.40 -5.47
C GLY A 69 -6.94 7.57 -4.18
N THR A 70 -7.50 7.12 -3.05
CA THR A 70 -6.81 7.19 -1.75
C THR A 70 -5.42 6.55 -1.89
N PHE A 71 -4.38 7.37 -1.82
CA PHE A 71 -3.05 7.01 -2.32
C PHE A 71 -2.39 5.89 -1.52
N ASP A 72 -2.49 5.95 -0.20
CA ASP A 72 -1.88 4.92 0.66
C ASP A 72 -2.55 3.56 0.44
N VAL A 73 -3.86 3.56 0.17
CA VAL A 73 -4.67 2.36 -0.07
C VAL A 73 -4.45 1.84 -1.49
N ASP A 74 -4.51 2.73 -2.47
CA ASP A 74 -4.34 2.39 -3.89
C ASP A 74 -2.96 1.76 -4.14
N SER A 75 -1.98 2.09 -3.31
CA SER A 75 -0.62 1.53 -3.43
C SER A 75 -0.58 0.01 -3.26
N TYR A 76 -1.57 -0.57 -2.58
CA TYR A 76 -1.69 -2.03 -2.46
C TYR A 76 -2.33 -2.67 -3.70
N CYS A 77 -3.01 -1.88 -4.54
CA CYS A 77 -3.84 -2.39 -5.64
C CYS A 77 -2.99 -2.76 -6.85
N TRP A 78 -3.25 -3.93 -7.44
CA TRP A 78 -2.51 -4.41 -8.62
C TRP A 78 -3.43 -4.80 -9.78
N GLN A 79 -4.73 -4.82 -9.57
CA GLN A 79 -5.68 -5.31 -10.58
C GLN A 79 -5.69 -4.46 -11.86
N VAL A 80 -5.68 -3.14 -11.73
CA VAL A 80 -5.68 -2.25 -12.91
C VAL A 80 -4.35 -2.36 -13.64
N LEU A 81 -3.25 -2.42 -12.90
CA LEU A 81 -1.91 -2.57 -13.49
C LEU A 81 -1.82 -3.84 -14.33
N GLU A 82 -2.36 -4.96 -13.82
CA GLU A 82 -2.27 -6.25 -14.51
C GLU A 82 -3.16 -6.30 -15.75
N LEU A 83 -4.29 -5.59 -15.72
CA LEU A 83 -5.29 -5.67 -16.78
C LEU A 83 -5.18 -4.53 -17.80
N TRP A 84 -4.91 -3.30 -17.32
CA TRP A 84 -4.90 -2.10 -18.16
C TRP A 84 -3.83 -1.13 -17.65
N PRO A 85 -2.54 -1.44 -17.84
CA PRO A 85 -1.46 -0.60 -17.28
C PRO A 85 -1.50 0.85 -17.75
N GLU A 86 -2.06 1.11 -18.93
CA GLU A 86 -2.21 2.48 -19.42
C GLU A 86 -3.18 3.32 -18.57
N LEU A 87 -4.11 2.68 -17.85
CA LEU A 87 -4.99 3.41 -16.94
C LEU A 87 -4.26 3.76 -15.65
N GLU A 88 -3.40 2.87 -15.16
CA GLU A 88 -2.53 3.15 -14.03
C GLU A 88 -1.61 4.34 -14.32
N MET A 89 -1.09 4.42 -15.54
CA MET A 89 -0.26 5.55 -15.96
C MET A 89 -0.99 6.88 -15.85
N LYS A 90 -2.27 6.90 -16.22
CA LYS A 90 -3.10 8.13 -16.11
C LYS A 90 -3.22 8.55 -14.66
N ASN A 91 -3.43 7.58 -13.77
CA ASN A 91 -3.54 7.81 -12.34
C ASN A 91 -2.24 8.37 -11.76
N ILE A 92 -1.13 7.68 -11.97
CA ILE A 92 0.16 8.10 -11.37
C ILE A 92 0.65 9.44 -11.95
N ARG A 93 0.35 9.73 -13.22
CA ARG A 93 0.67 11.04 -13.81
C ARG A 93 -0.07 12.17 -13.10
N PHE A 94 -1.34 11.94 -12.76
CA PHE A 94 -2.12 12.93 -12.03
C PHE A 94 -1.50 13.21 -10.65
N PHE A 95 -1.08 12.16 -9.94
CA PHE A 95 -0.41 12.33 -8.65
C PHE A 95 0.94 13.05 -8.79
N ALA A 96 1.69 12.78 -9.86
CA ALA A 96 2.95 13.49 -10.13
C ALA A 96 2.71 15.00 -10.26
N GLN A 97 1.65 15.37 -10.96
CA GLN A 97 1.29 16.79 -11.14
C GLN A 97 0.74 17.39 -9.84
N ALA A 98 -0.07 16.63 -9.11
CA ALA A 98 -0.68 17.08 -7.85
C ALA A 98 0.37 17.37 -6.77
N LEU A 99 1.53 16.70 -6.84
CA LEU A 99 2.60 16.87 -5.85
C LEU A 99 3.06 18.32 -5.74
N SER A 100 3.12 19.04 -6.86
CA SER A 100 3.57 20.44 -6.88
C SER A 100 2.49 21.44 -6.51
N GLN A 101 1.23 21.01 -6.39
CA GLN A 101 0.12 21.89 -6.07
C GLN A 101 0.16 22.31 -4.59
N LEU A 102 -0.33 23.54 -4.35
CA LEU A 102 -0.50 24.12 -3.03
C LEU A 102 -1.96 24.54 -2.87
N ASP A 103 -2.60 24.10 -1.80
CA ASP A 103 -3.94 24.58 -1.43
C ASP A 103 -3.84 25.17 -0.04
N PRO A 104 -3.77 26.52 0.08
CA PRO A 104 -3.62 27.18 1.37
C PRO A 104 -4.90 27.28 2.18
N ALA A 105 -6.02 26.70 1.71
CA ALA A 105 -7.28 26.74 2.45
C ALA A 105 -7.11 26.14 3.85
N TYR A 106 -7.64 26.82 4.85
CA TYR A 106 -7.58 26.38 6.24
C TYR A 106 -8.42 25.12 6.43
N LYS A 107 -7.89 24.15 7.20
CA LYS A 107 -8.56 22.88 7.47
C LYS A 107 -8.36 22.44 8.92
N ILE A 108 -9.41 21.93 9.53
CA ILE A 108 -9.40 21.36 10.88
C ILE A 108 -9.50 19.84 10.75
N TYR A 109 -8.70 19.14 11.54
CA TYR A 109 -8.60 17.67 11.48
C TYR A 109 -9.28 17.02 12.70
N GLN A 110 -10.22 16.11 12.44
CA GLN A 110 -11.17 15.60 13.43
C GLN A 110 -10.55 14.68 14.48
N TYR A 111 -9.54 13.89 14.13
CA TYR A 111 -8.88 12.97 15.07
C TYR A 111 -8.39 13.73 16.31
N ASN A 112 -7.78 14.86 16.10
CA ASN A 112 -7.17 15.64 17.17
C ASN A 112 -8.21 16.29 18.07
N GLU A 113 -9.39 16.57 17.55
CA GLU A 113 -10.52 17.06 18.37
C GLU A 113 -11.12 15.93 19.23
N THR A 114 -11.17 14.72 18.65
CA THR A 114 -11.69 13.54 19.32
C THR A 114 -10.72 13.03 20.41
N PHE A 115 -9.43 13.09 20.15
CA PHE A 115 -8.40 12.55 21.04
C PHE A 115 -7.33 13.60 21.38
N PRO A 116 -7.70 14.73 22.00
CA PRO A 116 -6.75 15.82 22.19
C PRO A 116 -5.58 15.45 23.11
N ALA A 117 -5.75 14.50 24.03
CA ALA A 117 -4.69 14.06 24.92
C ALA A 117 -3.59 13.26 24.21
N GLU A 118 -3.87 12.77 22.99
CA GLU A 118 -2.90 11.98 22.22
C GLU A 118 -1.99 12.85 21.36
N VAL A 119 -2.33 14.12 21.19
CA VAL A 119 -1.53 15.04 20.37
C VAL A 119 -0.39 15.61 21.23
N PRO A 120 0.86 15.42 20.81
CA PRO A 120 1.99 15.95 21.59
C PRO A 120 1.91 17.46 21.77
N ALA A 121 2.37 17.93 22.93
CA ALA A 121 2.39 19.37 23.23
C ALA A 121 3.19 20.12 22.16
N GLY A 122 2.66 21.24 21.74
CA GLY A 122 3.29 22.09 20.73
C GLY A 122 3.03 21.69 19.27
N LYS A 123 2.34 20.55 19.03
CA LYS A 123 2.04 20.08 17.68
C LYS A 123 0.70 20.60 17.17
N LYS A 124 0.52 21.91 17.20
CA LYS A 124 -0.74 22.55 16.78
C LYS A 124 -1.11 22.26 15.32
N GLY A 125 -0.12 22.05 14.46
CA GLY A 125 -0.36 21.71 13.05
C GLY A 125 -1.09 20.39 12.83
N TYR A 126 -1.23 19.59 13.87
CA TYR A 126 -2.03 18.35 13.80
C TYR A 126 -3.51 18.62 14.04
N TYR A 127 -3.88 19.75 14.64
CA TYR A 127 -5.28 20.15 14.82
C TYR A 127 -5.82 20.88 13.60
N TRP A 128 -4.96 21.69 12.97
CA TRP A 128 -5.34 22.51 11.81
C TRP A 128 -4.09 22.80 11.00
N ASN A 129 -4.28 22.97 9.71
CA ASN A 129 -3.21 23.32 8.80
C ASN A 129 -3.83 23.74 7.46
N ILE A 130 -3.02 24.00 6.48
CA ILE A 130 -3.50 24.18 5.12
C ILE A 130 -3.93 22.82 4.56
N ASN A 131 -4.83 22.87 3.57
CA ASN A 131 -5.38 21.64 2.99
C ASN A 131 -4.31 20.79 2.30
N LYS A 132 -3.40 21.41 1.52
CA LYS A 132 -2.40 20.67 0.75
C LYS A 132 -1.09 21.45 0.71
N GLU A 133 -0.01 20.84 1.19
CA GLU A 133 1.35 21.38 1.11
C GLU A 133 2.02 20.95 -0.21
N LYS A 134 2.80 21.86 -0.79
CA LYS A 134 3.64 21.55 -1.95
C LYS A 134 4.71 20.54 -1.55
N GLY A 135 4.94 19.54 -2.40
CA GLY A 135 5.94 18.50 -2.15
C GLY A 135 5.44 17.32 -1.35
N MET A 136 4.18 17.37 -0.88
CA MET A 136 3.55 16.22 -0.23
C MET A 136 2.53 15.59 -1.17
N ILE A 137 2.56 14.28 -1.29
CA ILE A 137 1.55 13.53 -2.05
C ILE A 137 0.19 13.74 -1.37
N PRO A 138 -0.86 14.07 -2.12
CA PRO A 138 -2.18 14.16 -1.49
C PRO A 138 -2.65 12.78 -1.03
N HIS A 139 -3.36 12.76 0.11
CA HIS A 139 -3.97 11.53 0.60
C HIS A 139 -4.96 10.98 -0.44
N ASP A 140 -5.74 11.88 -1.08
CA ASP A 140 -6.75 11.49 -2.06
C ASP A 140 -6.97 12.62 -3.08
N LEU A 141 -7.69 12.30 -4.14
CA LEU A 141 -7.99 13.21 -5.24
C LEU A 141 -9.34 13.92 -5.06
N GLY A 142 -9.82 14.00 -3.82
CA GLY A 142 -11.09 14.64 -3.50
C GLY A 142 -12.19 13.61 -3.32
N SER A 143 -13.43 14.10 -3.21
CA SER A 143 -14.60 13.26 -3.00
C SER A 143 -15.80 13.80 -3.76
N PRO A 144 -16.88 13.01 -3.93
CA PRO A 144 -18.11 13.54 -4.54
C PRO A 144 -18.74 14.72 -3.79
N ARG A 145 -18.32 14.95 -2.54
CA ARG A 145 -18.85 16.02 -1.69
C ARG A 145 -18.15 17.38 -1.90
N VAL A 146 -17.07 17.37 -2.65
CA VAL A 146 -16.31 18.59 -3.00
C VAL A 146 -16.20 18.66 -4.52
N ARG A 147 -15.28 19.45 -5.06
CA ARG A 147 -14.96 19.40 -6.48
C ARG A 147 -13.80 18.43 -6.66
N PRO A 148 -14.07 17.13 -6.94
CA PRO A 148 -13.00 16.16 -7.01
C PRO A 148 -11.98 16.53 -8.08
N TRP A 149 -10.76 16.10 -7.90
CA TRP A 149 -9.53 16.39 -8.66
C TRP A 149 -9.19 17.88 -8.78
N VAL A 150 -10.05 18.80 -8.31
CA VAL A 150 -9.73 20.21 -8.14
C VAL A 150 -9.39 20.50 -6.68
N VAL A 151 -10.23 20.01 -5.75
CA VAL A 151 -9.97 20.07 -4.31
C VAL A 151 -9.49 18.70 -3.85
N LEU A 152 -8.20 18.61 -3.57
CA LEU A 152 -7.55 17.35 -3.13
C LEU A 152 -7.67 17.23 -1.61
N ASN A 153 -7.26 16.09 -1.06
CA ASN A 153 -7.25 15.85 0.39
C ASN A 153 -8.63 16.03 1.03
N ALA A 154 -9.64 15.33 0.50
CA ALA A 154 -10.97 15.35 1.11
C ALA A 154 -10.98 14.73 2.51
N PHE A 155 -10.06 13.79 2.77
CA PHE A 155 -9.87 13.16 4.08
C PHE A 155 -9.61 14.23 5.14
N ASP A 156 -10.41 14.25 6.20
CA ASP A 156 -10.33 15.25 7.25
C ASP A 156 -10.16 14.64 8.66
N TRP A 157 -9.96 13.32 8.74
CA TRP A 157 -9.73 12.67 10.02
C TRP A 157 -8.36 13.08 10.58
N GLN A 158 -7.33 13.04 9.76
CA GLN A 158 -5.96 13.44 10.12
C GLN A 158 -5.33 14.27 9.01
N ASN A 159 -4.24 14.96 9.35
CA ASN A 159 -3.50 15.80 8.40
C ASN A 159 -2.56 14.93 7.53
N GLY A 160 -2.98 14.64 6.30
CA GLY A 160 -2.15 13.88 5.35
C GLY A 160 -0.81 14.55 5.03
N ASN A 161 -0.69 15.87 5.23
CA ASN A 161 0.57 16.58 4.96
C ASN A 161 1.70 16.19 5.94
N VAL A 162 1.39 15.44 7.01
CA VAL A 162 2.41 14.95 7.96
C VAL A 162 2.59 13.44 7.90
N TRP A 163 1.87 12.76 7.01
CA TRP A 163 2.00 11.30 6.89
C TRP A 163 3.34 10.92 6.28
N LYS A 164 3.95 9.88 6.83
CA LYS A 164 5.31 9.46 6.47
C LYS A 164 5.36 8.41 5.36
N ASP A 165 4.21 7.84 4.98
CA ASP A 165 4.19 6.77 3.99
C ASP A 165 3.67 7.19 2.60
N LEU A 166 2.99 8.34 2.48
CA LEU A 166 2.47 8.78 1.18
C LEU A 166 3.61 9.06 0.18
N ASN A 167 4.56 9.91 0.59
CA ASN A 167 5.65 10.31 -0.31
C ASN A 167 6.52 9.13 -0.74
N PRO A 168 6.92 8.19 0.17
CA PRO A 168 7.74 7.04 -0.28
C PRO A 168 6.98 6.06 -1.17
N LYS A 169 5.66 5.97 -1.05
CA LYS A 169 4.89 5.10 -1.95
C LYS A 169 4.93 5.60 -3.40
N PHE A 170 5.14 6.90 -3.62
CA PHE A 170 5.08 7.46 -4.96
C PHE A 170 6.19 6.94 -5.89
N PRO A 171 7.50 7.00 -5.54
CA PRO A 171 8.53 6.48 -6.45
C PRO A 171 8.38 4.99 -6.75
N LEU A 172 7.90 4.21 -5.77
CA LEU A 172 7.65 2.78 -5.96
C LEU A 172 6.54 2.55 -6.99
N ARG A 173 5.40 3.25 -6.82
CA ARG A 173 4.31 3.19 -7.80
C ARG A 173 4.74 3.72 -9.16
N ALA A 174 5.46 4.83 -9.18
CA ALA A 174 5.93 5.44 -10.42
C ALA A 174 6.79 4.48 -11.23
N LEU A 175 7.76 3.85 -10.59
CA LEU A 175 8.62 2.86 -11.27
C LEU A 175 7.81 1.63 -11.69
N ARG A 176 6.94 1.12 -10.81
CA ARG A 176 6.05 -0.03 -11.12
C ARG A 176 5.24 0.25 -12.38
N ASP A 177 4.58 1.39 -12.40
CA ASP A 177 3.66 1.75 -13.49
C ASP A 177 4.43 2.00 -14.80
N TYR A 178 5.61 2.59 -14.71
CA TYR A 178 6.49 2.77 -15.86
C TYR A 178 6.93 1.42 -16.45
N LEU A 179 7.39 0.51 -15.59
CA LEU A 179 7.91 -0.79 -16.04
C LEU A 179 6.81 -1.69 -16.63
N ALA A 180 5.56 -1.48 -16.26
CA ALA A 180 4.44 -2.26 -16.76
C ALA A 180 4.07 -1.92 -18.20
N GLN A 181 4.61 -0.81 -18.76
CA GLN A 181 4.33 -0.42 -20.14
C GLN A 181 5.10 -1.28 -21.12
N GLY A 182 4.46 -1.65 -22.21
CA GLY A 182 5.12 -2.41 -23.28
C GLY A 182 6.15 -1.60 -24.05
N ARG A 183 5.98 -0.28 -24.10
CA ARG A 183 6.90 0.65 -24.78
C ARG A 183 7.10 1.87 -23.88
N PRO A 184 8.18 1.86 -23.12
CA PRO A 184 8.40 2.92 -22.15
C PRO A 184 8.53 4.31 -22.79
N ASP A 185 7.80 5.26 -22.23
CA ASP A 185 7.87 6.68 -22.61
C ASP A 185 8.93 7.33 -21.71
N VAL A 186 10.08 7.65 -22.26
CA VAL A 186 11.23 8.16 -21.50
C VAL A 186 10.96 9.57 -20.96
N ASP A 187 10.20 10.38 -21.69
CA ASP A 187 9.81 11.72 -21.20
C ASP A 187 8.90 11.59 -19.96
N PHE A 188 8.00 10.61 -20.00
CA PHE A 188 7.15 10.30 -18.83
C PHE A 188 8.01 9.83 -17.64
N LEU A 189 9.05 9.02 -17.90
CA LEU A 189 9.96 8.60 -16.84
C LEU A 189 10.68 9.81 -16.22
N ALA A 190 11.08 10.79 -17.03
CA ALA A 190 11.72 12.02 -16.53
C ALA A 190 10.75 12.84 -15.65
N GLU A 191 9.48 12.91 -16.06
CA GLU A 191 8.41 13.54 -15.25
C GLU A 191 8.27 12.84 -13.90
N LEU A 192 8.19 11.50 -13.91
CA LEU A 192 8.07 10.70 -12.68
C LEU A 192 9.29 10.84 -11.77
N MET A 193 10.50 10.88 -12.37
CA MET A 193 11.74 11.06 -11.60
C MET A 193 11.77 12.42 -10.91
N SER A 194 11.40 13.48 -11.64
CA SER A 194 11.37 14.84 -11.07
C SER A 194 10.38 14.92 -9.89
N ALA A 195 9.20 14.33 -10.04
CA ALA A 195 8.20 14.27 -8.98
C ALA A 195 8.71 13.44 -7.79
N SER A 196 9.38 12.30 -8.07
CA SER A 196 9.93 11.45 -7.02
C SER A 196 10.97 12.18 -6.18
N VAL A 197 11.86 12.92 -6.84
CA VAL A 197 12.89 13.70 -6.14
C VAL A 197 12.22 14.77 -5.26
N LEU A 198 11.23 15.47 -5.78
CA LEU A 198 10.48 16.46 -4.98
C LEU A 198 9.84 15.81 -3.75
N ALA A 199 9.21 14.66 -3.94
CA ALA A 199 8.54 13.96 -2.83
C ALA A 199 9.53 13.50 -1.77
N LEU A 200 10.63 12.86 -2.18
CA LEU A 200 11.61 12.30 -1.25
C LEU A 200 12.36 13.40 -0.51
N ASP A 201 12.86 14.40 -1.24
CA ASP A 201 13.61 15.49 -0.63
C ASP A 201 12.73 16.30 0.35
N THR A 202 11.44 16.49 0.02
CA THR A 202 10.49 17.18 0.91
C THR A 202 10.30 16.38 2.21
N LEU A 203 10.10 15.09 2.11
CA LEU A 203 9.85 14.25 3.30
C LEU A 203 11.08 14.19 4.19
N GLU A 204 12.27 14.01 3.61
CA GLU A 204 13.53 13.98 4.37
C GLU A 204 13.75 15.31 5.10
N LYS A 205 13.56 16.41 4.40
CA LYS A 205 13.72 17.76 4.98
C LYS A 205 12.75 17.98 6.15
N LYS A 206 11.52 17.46 6.06
CA LYS A 206 10.51 17.67 7.11
C LYS A 206 10.70 16.74 8.31
N PHE A 207 11.04 15.49 8.06
CA PHE A 207 10.93 14.45 9.07
C PHE A 207 12.15 13.52 9.17
N GLY A 208 13.17 13.72 8.35
CA GLY A 208 14.36 12.86 8.34
C GLY A 208 15.20 13.00 9.61
N ASP A 209 15.66 11.88 10.15
CA ASP A 209 16.64 11.87 11.22
C ASP A 209 18.00 12.37 10.67
N PRO A 210 18.67 13.31 11.33
CA PRO A 210 19.91 13.87 10.77
C PRO A 210 21.05 12.87 10.56
N ALA A 211 21.07 11.74 11.30
CA ALA A 211 22.13 10.74 11.19
C ALA A 211 21.75 9.61 10.25
N ALA A 212 20.51 9.13 10.33
CA ALA A 212 20.05 7.96 9.58
C ALA A 212 19.27 8.32 8.31
N HIS A 213 18.83 9.56 8.17
CA HIS A 213 17.98 10.02 7.07
C HIS A 213 16.69 9.20 6.92
N LEU A 214 16.18 8.64 8.04
CA LEU A 214 14.93 7.90 8.09
C LEU A 214 13.81 8.83 8.55
N PRO A 215 12.66 8.88 7.87
CA PRO A 215 11.53 9.67 8.35
C PRO A 215 11.09 9.18 9.73
N GLN A 216 10.87 10.10 10.65
CA GLN A 216 10.53 9.82 12.04
C GLN A 216 9.05 9.98 12.29
N ASN A 217 8.41 8.95 12.80
CA ASN A 217 7.03 9.02 13.27
C ASN A 217 6.98 9.85 14.56
N GLU A 218 5.86 10.53 14.79
CA GLU A 218 5.79 11.57 15.82
C GLU A 218 4.88 11.24 17.00
N GLY A 219 4.52 9.95 17.18
CA GLY A 219 3.71 9.50 18.30
C GLY A 219 2.22 9.72 18.12
N ILE A 220 1.82 10.02 16.90
CA ILE A 220 0.41 10.06 16.47
C ILE A 220 0.26 9.11 15.27
N PRO A 221 -0.96 8.74 14.87
CA PRO A 221 -1.12 7.99 13.63
C PRO A 221 -0.78 8.92 12.44
N ASP A 222 0.38 8.72 11.83
CA ASP A 222 0.89 9.54 10.73
C ASP A 222 1.31 8.69 9.53
N GLN A 223 0.52 7.67 9.24
CA GLN A 223 0.67 6.73 8.13
C GLN A 223 -0.66 5.97 7.96
N THR A 224 -0.73 4.99 7.07
CA THR A 224 -1.97 4.31 6.64
C THR A 224 -2.83 3.71 7.78
N TYR A 225 -2.25 3.48 8.95
CA TYR A 225 -2.98 2.94 10.11
C TYR A 225 -3.49 4.11 10.97
N ASP A 226 -4.72 4.55 10.73
CA ASP A 226 -5.31 5.77 11.30
C ASP A 226 -5.34 5.81 12.83
N THR A 227 -5.25 4.66 13.50
CA THR A 227 -5.31 4.60 14.96
C THR A 227 -4.08 3.96 15.59
N TRP A 228 -3.07 3.59 14.78
CA TRP A 228 -1.86 2.92 15.27
C TRP A 228 -0.70 3.92 15.31
N ARG A 229 -0.39 4.36 16.50
CA ARG A 229 0.68 5.34 16.72
C ARG A 229 2.04 4.66 16.70
N MET A 230 2.98 5.30 16.04
CA MET A 230 4.39 4.89 16.00
C MET A 230 5.26 6.08 16.45
N MET A 231 6.41 5.80 17.06
CA MET A 231 7.28 6.85 17.59
C MET A 231 8.72 6.65 17.12
N GLY A 232 9.27 7.69 16.50
CA GLY A 232 10.66 7.66 16.04
C GLY A 232 10.81 6.79 14.80
N THR A 233 11.89 6.05 14.72
CA THR A 233 12.13 5.11 13.64
C THR A 233 11.13 3.95 13.75
N SER A 234 10.40 3.67 12.67
CA SER A 234 9.50 2.51 12.60
C SER A 234 9.90 1.60 11.45
N ALA A 235 9.65 0.30 11.58
CA ALA A 235 10.02 -0.68 10.56
C ALA A 235 9.27 -0.43 9.25
N TYR A 236 7.95 -0.22 9.34
CA TYR A 236 7.09 -0.01 8.18
C TYR A 236 7.55 1.19 7.35
N VAL A 237 7.69 2.36 8.00
CA VAL A 237 8.06 3.58 7.29
C VAL A 237 9.51 3.50 6.78
N SER A 238 10.43 2.95 7.58
CA SER A 238 11.84 2.88 7.20
C SER A 238 12.08 1.99 5.99
N LEU A 239 11.49 0.79 5.98
CA LEU A 239 11.67 -0.11 4.84
C LEU A 239 10.99 0.44 3.58
N LEU A 240 9.84 1.07 3.74
CA LEU A 240 9.18 1.75 2.63
C LEU A 240 10.07 2.88 2.07
N TRP A 241 10.65 3.69 2.96
CA TRP A 241 11.55 4.79 2.59
C TRP A 241 12.77 4.28 1.83
N LEU A 242 13.46 3.27 2.38
CA LEU A 242 14.67 2.74 1.74
C LEU A 242 14.37 2.16 0.36
N SER A 243 13.26 1.43 0.22
CA SER A 243 12.85 0.89 -1.08
C SER A 243 12.50 2.01 -2.06
N SER A 244 11.92 3.11 -1.57
CA SER A 244 11.59 4.24 -2.46
C SER A 244 12.84 4.96 -2.98
N LEU A 245 13.89 5.04 -2.16
CA LEU A 245 15.20 5.57 -2.61
C LEU A 245 15.80 4.67 -3.69
N GLN A 246 15.70 3.33 -3.52
CA GLN A 246 16.13 2.40 -4.58
C GLN A 246 15.33 2.61 -5.87
N ALA A 247 14.02 2.82 -5.75
CA ALA A 247 13.17 3.04 -6.93
C ALA A 247 13.59 4.31 -7.67
N ALA A 248 13.86 5.40 -6.94
CA ALA A 248 14.32 6.65 -7.54
C ALA A 248 15.70 6.46 -8.20
N ASN A 249 16.61 5.75 -7.54
CA ASN A 249 17.93 5.44 -8.13
C ASN A 249 17.77 4.63 -9.41
N LYS A 250 16.85 3.67 -9.44
CA LYS A 250 16.59 2.86 -10.63
C LYS A 250 16.02 3.70 -11.77
N MET A 251 15.10 4.62 -11.49
CA MET A 251 14.61 5.55 -12.51
C MET A 251 15.76 6.41 -13.06
N GLY A 252 16.66 6.87 -12.18
CA GLY A 252 17.85 7.63 -12.59
C GLY A 252 18.77 6.83 -13.52
N GLU A 253 18.99 5.54 -13.21
CA GLU A 253 19.78 4.63 -14.08
C GLU A 253 19.16 4.52 -15.47
N LEU A 254 17.85 4.30 -15.52
CA LEU A 254 17.14 4.15 -16.78
C LEU A 254 17.23 5.43 -17.62
N LEU A 255 17.10 6.59 -16.98
CA LEU A 255 17.24 7.89 -17.67
C LEU A 255 18.67 8.10 -18.19
N LEU A 256 19.69 7.79 -17.38
CA LEU A 256 21.10 7.91 -17.83
C LEU A 256 21.39 7.00 -19.03
N ALA A 257 20.81 5.79 -19.02
CA ALA A 257 20.99 4.84 -20.12
C ALA A 257 20.26 5.27 -21.40
N SER A 258 19.14 5.99 -21.27
CA SER A 258 18.33 6.41 -22.41
C SER A 258 18.91 7.61 -23.16
N GLY A 259 19.80 8.36 -22.53
CA GLY A 259 20.39 9.57 -23.12
C GLY A 259 19.48 10.81 -22.99
N VAL A 260 18.37 10.74 -22.31
CA VAL A 260 17.50 11.90 -22.09
C VAL A 260 18.22 12.90 -21.18
N GLU A 261 18.25 14.16 -21.57
CA GLU A 261 18.98 15.22 -20.84
C GLU A 261 18.09 16.18 -20.07
N GLU A 262 16.78 15.92 -20.00
CA GLU A 262 15.81 16.83 -19.39
C GLU A 262 16.17 17.23 -17.97
N ILE A 263 16.64 16.27 -17.17
CA ILE A 263 17.06 16.54 -15.79
C ILE A 263 18.54 16.93 -15.72
N GLY A 264 19.32 16.49 -16.67
CA GLY A 264 20.78 16.71 -16.72
C GLY A 264 21.56 15.56 -16.08
N ARG A 265 22.54 15.06 -16.84
CA ARG A 265 23.31 13.87 -16.45
C ARG A 265 24.02 14.05 -15.09
N GLN A 266 24.65 15.19 -14.87
CA GLN A 266 25.37 15.42 -13.61
C GLN A 266 24.40 15.47 -12.41
N LYS A 267 23.28 16.15 -12.58
CA LYS A 267 22.25 16.24 -11.54
C LYS A 267 21.72 14.85 -11.15
N LEU A 268 21.46 13.98 -12.14
CA LEU A 268 21.03 12.60 -11.90
C LEU A 268 22.06 11.82 -11.06
N LYS A 269 23.36 11.96 -11.42
CA LYS A 269 24.45 11.29 -10.68
C LYS A 269 24.54 11.80 -9.24
N ASP A 270 24.37 13.10 -9.03
CA ASP A 270 24.41 13.70 -7.70
C ASP A 270 23.25 13.21 -6.82
N ILE A 271 22.07 13.09 -7.43
CA ILE A 271 20.87 12.53 -6.74
C ILE A 271 21.14 11.07 -6.35
N GLN A 272 21.63 10.26 -7.29
CA GLN A 272 21.91 8.83 -7.03
C GLN A 272 22.94 8.65 -5.91
N LYS A 273 24.00 9.47 -5.91
CA LYS A 273 25.01 9.44 -4.86
C LYS A 273 24.37 9.75 -3.49
N ARG A 274 23.60 10.84 -3.42
CA ARG A 274 22.95 11.26 -2.18
C ARG A 274 21.99 10.17 -1.66
N TYR A 275 21.18 9.62 -2.54
CA TYR A 275 20.21 8.58 -2.14
C TYR A 275 20.91 7.28 -1.72
N THR A 276 22.04 6.94 -2.36
CA THR A 276 22.84 5.79 -1.93
C THR A 276 23.39 6.01 -0.53
N GLU A 277 23.91 7.20 -0.23
CA GLU A 277 24.37 7.56 1.13
C GLU A 277 23.23 7.48 2.15
N TRP A 278 22.03 7.95 1.78
CA TRP A 278 20.86 7.86 2.66
C TRP A 278 20.43 6.40 2.89
N ILE A 279 20.51 5.54 1.85
CA ILE A 279 20.21 4.12 2.00
C ILE A 279 21.17 3.48 3.00
N GLU A 280 22.47 3.71 2.85
CA GLU A 280 23.49 3.13 3.75
C GLU A 280 23.28 3.56 5.20
N ALA A 281 23.06 4.85 5.42
CA ALA A 281 22.81 5.39 6.76
C ALA A 281 21.50 4.84 7.34
N GLY A 282 20.46 4.77 6.51
CA GLY A 282 19.15 4.29 6.92
C GLY A 282 19.15 2.81 7.28
N GLN A 283 19.91 1.98 6.53
CA GLN A 283 20.05 0.55 6.87
C GLN A 283 20.66 0.39 8.27
N GLN A 284 21.65 1.21 8.61
CA GLN A 284 22.26 1.20 9.94
C GLN A 284 21.25 1.63 11.02
N GLY A 285 20.43 2.66 10.73
CA GLY A 285 19.39 3.11 11.67
C GLY A 285 18.33 2.04 11.88
N LEU A 286 17.85 1.45 10.78
CA LEU A 286 16.83 0.40 10.81
C LEU A 286 17.31 -0.85 11.58
N SER A 287 18.59 -1.20 11.48
CA SER A 287 19.14 -2.41 12.11
C SER A 287 18.90 -2.44 13.63
N LYS A 288 18.73 -1.28 14.25
CA LYS A 288 18.45 -1.18 15.69
C LYS A 288 17.08 -1.74 16.09
N LEU A 289 16.16 -1.88 15.13
CA LEU A 289 14.85 -2.47 15.38
C LEU A 289 14.83 -4.00 15.22
N TRP A 290 15.92 -4.59 14.71
CA TRP A 290 15.94 -6.04 14.45
C TRP A 290 16.07 -6.83 15.75
N ASP A 291 15.11 -7.70 16.00
CA ASP A 291 15.16 -8.64 17.13
C ASP A 291 15.82 -9.93 16.65
N SER A 292 17.09 -10.11 17.01
CA SER A 292 17.88 -11.27 16.59
C SER A 292 17.43 -12.58 17.24
N ASP A 293 16.76 -12.50 18.39
CA ASP A 293 16.29 -13.69 19.11
C ASP A 293 14.95 -14.19 18.57
N ARG A 294 14.06 -13.23 18.22
CA ARG A 294 12.72 -13.55 17.72
C ARG A 294 12.61 -13.44 16.20
N GLN A 295 13.62 -12.88 15.53
CA GLN A 295 13.77 -12.84 14.07
C GLN A 295 12.67 -12.03 13.37
N TYR A 296 12.48 -10.77 13.80
CA TYR A 296 11.57 -9.81 13.14
C TYR A 296 11.99 -8.38 13.54
N PHE A 297 11.39 -7.38 12.92
CA PHE A 297 11.63 -5.98 13.31
C PHE A 297 10.58 -5.55 14.32
N HIS A 298 11.00 -4.97 15.44
CA HIS A 298 10.11 -4.24 16.33
C HIS A 298 9.35 -3.18 15.51
N ILE A 299 8.10 -2.92 15.88
CA ILE A 299 7.28 -1.97 15.11
C ILE A 299 7.92 -0.58 15.09
N ASP A 300 8.45 -0.15 16.23
CA ASP A 300 9.18 1.12 16.33
C ASP A 300 10.19 1.06 17.48
N ALA A 301 10.80 2.22 17.78
CA ALA A 301 11.85 2.32 18.83
C ALA A 301 11.32 2.10 20.25
N GLN A 302 9.99 2.08 20.46
CA GLN A 302 9.38 1.99 21.79
C GLN A 302 8.60 0.72 22.02
N THR A 303 8.14 0.02 20.96
CA THR A 303 7.28 -1.16 21.10
C THR A 303 7.83 -2.32 20.27
N ASP A 304 7.77 -3.52 20.87
CA ASP A 304 8.25 -4.75 20.23
C ASP A 304 7.11 -5.59 19.62
N ASP A 305 5.97 -4.96 19.33
CA ASP A 305 4.84 -5.65 18.70
C ASP A 305 5.20 -6.17 17.31
N ILE A 306 4.53 -7.24 16.88
CA ILE A 306 4.75 -7.90 15.59
C ILE A 306 3.71 -7.36 14.59
N MET A 307 4.15 -6.56 13.64
CA MET A 307 3.29 -5.97 12.61
C MET A 307 3.35 -6.80 11.32
N THR A 308 2.19 -7.19 10.78
CA THR A 308 2.14 -7.96 9.54
C THR A 308 2.77 -7.20 8.37
N ASP A 309 2.54 -5.90 8.33
CA ASP A 309 2.91 -5.06 7.18
C ASP A 309 4.30 -4.44 7.30
N GLN A 310 5.10 -4.86 8.28
CA GLN A 310 6.40 -4.23 8.53
C GLN A 310 7.35 -4.28 7.32
N LEU A 311 7.15 -5.26 6.43
CA LEU A 311 8.01 -5.48 5.27
C LEU A 311 7.39 -4.96 3.95
N PHE A 312 6.39 -4.09 4.01
CA PHE A 312 5.70 -3.57 2.82
C PHE A 312 6.67 -3.06 1.75
N GLY A 313 7.63 -2.22 2.16
CA GLY A 313 8.60 -1.65 1.21
C GLY A 313 9.43 -2.70 0.49
N LEU A 314 9.86 -3.74 1.23
CA LEU A 314 10.65 -4.84 0.63
C LEU A 314 9.81 -5.67 -0.33
N TRP A 315 8.57 -5.99 0.06
CA TRP A 315 7.63 -6.70 -0.81
C TRP A 315 7.47 -5.92 -2.12
N TYR A 316 7.16 -4.64 -2.00
CA TYR A 316 6.90 -3.81 -3.18
C TYR A 316 8.12 -3.74 -4.08
N GLY A 317 9.30 -3.48 -3.48
CA GLY A 317 10.56 -3.42 -4.22
C GLY A 317 10.87 -4.73 -4.95
N ALA A 318 10.69 -5.87 -4.27
CA ALA A 318 10.95 -7.18 -4.87
C ALA A 318 9.99 -7.48 -6.03
N MET A 319 8.72 -7.04 -5.91
CA MET A 319 7.74 -7.21 -6.98
C MET A 319 8.15 -6.51 -8.28
N ILE A 320 8.96 -5.46 -8.19
CA ILE A 320 9.42 -4.68 -9.34
C ILE A 320 10.92 -4.81 -9.60
N GLY A 321 11.55 -5.83 -8.97
CA GLY A 321 12.93 -6.21 -9.28
C GLY A 321 14.01 -5.41 -8.57
N LEU A 322 13.68 -4.69 -7.49
CA LEU A 322 14.67 -3.91 -6.74
C LEU A 322 15.47 -4.76 -5.74
N ASP A 323 15.09 -6.02 -5.55
CA ASP A 323 15.80 -6.94 -4.66
C ASP A 323 17.10 -7.47 -5.27
N LYS A 324 17.45 -7.06 -6.50
CA LYS A 324 18.64 -7.53 -7.22
C LYS A 324 19.28 -6.37 -7.97
N PRO A 325 20.60 -6.36 -8.11
CA PRO A 325 21.58 -7.27 -7.50
C PRO A 325 21.91 -6.96 -6.03
N GLU A 326 21.47 -5.81 -5.52
CA GLU A 326 21.82 -5.35 -4.16
C GLU A 326 20.56 -5.17 -3.31
N PRO A 327 20.13 -6.27 -2.64
CA PRO A 327 18.94 -6.17 -1.78
C PRO A 327 19.20 -5.31 -0.53
N LEU A 328 18.18 -4.64 -0.05
CA LEU A 328 18.27 -3.83 1.19
C LEU A 328 18.58 -4.69 2.41
N LEU A 329 18.09 -5.93 2.45
CA LEU A 329 18.31 -6.87 3.54
C LEU A 329 18.61 -8.24 2.95
N PRO A 330 19.40 -9.07 3.66
CA PRO A 330 19.60 -10.45 3.22
C PRO A 330 18.27 -11.21 3.09
N ALA A 331 18.13 -12.00 2.05
CA ALA A 331 16.91 -12.79 1.82
C ALA A 331 16.57 -13.69 3.01
N SER A 332 17.61 -14.24 3.68
CA SER A 332 17.42 -15.06 4.87
C SER A 332 16.77 -14.27 6.02
N GLN A 333 17.13 -13.01 6.19
CA GLN A 333 16.55 -12.14 7.22
C GLN A 333 15.08 -11.82 6.90
N VAL A 334 14.79 -11.51 5.63
CA VAL A 334 13.41 -11.26 5.17
C VAL A 334 12.56 -12.50 5.41
N LYS A 335 13.08 -13.67 5.02
CA LYS A 335 12.38 -14.95 5.18
C LYS A 335 12.10 -15.25 6.65
N ALA A 336 13.09 -15.02 7.52
CA ALA A 336 12.94 -15.24 8.97
C ALA A 336 11.84 -14.33 9.56
N ALA A 337 11.82 -13.05 9.16
CA ALA A 337 10.78 -12.12 9.60
C ALA A 337 9.38 -12.59 9.15
N LEU A 338 9.25 -13.00 7.88
CA LEU A 338 7.97 -13.50 7.37
C LEU A 338 7.50 -14.74 8.15
N GLN A 339 8.43 -15.62 8.52
CA GLN A 339 8.09 -16.83 9.30
C GLN A 339 7.63 -16.46 10.72
N THR A 340 8.24 -15.47 11.36
CA THR A 340 7.81 -14.98 12.68
C THR A 340 6.42 -14.34 12.59
N ILE A 341 6.20 -13.50 11.58
CA ILE A 341 4.89 -12.89 11.33
C ILE A 341 3.85 -13.98 11.09
N PHE A 342 4.13 -14.94 10.20
CA PHE A 342 3.21 -16.03 9.91
C PHE A 342 2.84 -16.80 11.19
N LYS A 343 3.85 -17.16 11.98
CA LYS A 343 3.64 -17.94 13.21
C LYS A 343 2.65 -17.24 14.16
N ASN A 344 2.81 -15.93 14.33
CA ASN A 344 2.04 -15.19 15.33
C ASN A 344 0.74 -14.60 14.76
N ASN A 345 0.81 -14.02 13.56
CA ASN A 345 -0.29 -13.21 13.02
C ASN A 345 -1.21 -14.00 12.09
N VAL A 346 -0.79 -15.21 11.64
CA VAL A 346 -1.64 -16.09 10.83
C VAL A 346 -1.94 -17.37 11.59
N ALA A 347 -0.92 -18.22 11.85
CA ALA A 347 -1.11 -19.52 12.49
C ALA A 347 -1.64 -19.39 13.93
N GLY A 348 -1.19 -18.35 14.64
CA GLY A 348 -1.63 -18.05 16.01
C GLY A 348 -2.93 -17.23 16.10
N TYR A 349 -3.62 -17.01 14.97
CA TYR A 349 -4.83 -16.18 14.91
C TYR A 349 -5.95 -16.97 14.23
N GLY A 350 -7.15 -16.99 14.87
CA GLY A 350 -8.33 -17.59 14.27
C GLY A 350 -8.11 -19.03 13.80
N ASP A 351 -7.37 -19.82 14.59
CA ASP A 351 -7.01 -21.22 14.29
C ASP A 351 -6.24 -21.34 12.96
N GLY A 352 -5.59 -20.27 12.52
CA GLY A 352 -4.85 -20.24 11.26
C GLY A 352 -5.74 -20.17 10.02
N LEU A 353 -7.03 -19.84 10.20
CA LEU A 353 -8.04 -19.90 9.13
C LEU A 353 -8.75 -18.55 8.90
N MET A 354 -8.11 -17.46 9.33
CA MET A 354 -8.72 -16.13 9.19
C MET A 354 -7.77 -15.09 8.55
N GLY A 355 -6.79 -15.53 7.76
CA GLY A 355 -5.84 -14.60 7.14
C GLY A 355 -4.81 -14.10 8.14
N ALA A 356 -4.27 -12.90 7.93
CA ALA A 356 -3.22 -12.32 8.76
C ALA A 356 -3.77 -11.11 9.51
N VAL A 357 -3.82 -11.19 10.85
CA VAL A 357 -4.17 -10.03 11.68
C VAL A 357 -3.03 -9.01 11.61
N ASN A 358 -3.38 -7.71 11.63
CA ASN A 358 -2.39 -6.64 11.44
C ASN A 358 -1.30 -6.66 12.50
N GLY A 359 -1.63 -6.98 13.77
CA GLY A 359 -0.65 -6.92 14.83
C GLY A 359 -0.83 -7.95 15.93
N ARG A 360 0.28 -8.31 16.55
CA ARG A 360 0.34 -9.16 17.74
C ARG A 360 1.43 -8.63 18.67
N ARG A 361 1.26 -8.86 19.96
CA ARG A 361 2.34 -8.61 20.91
C ARG A 361 3.48 -9.58 20.67
N ALA A 362 4.68 -9.24 21.14
CA ALA A 362 5.87 -10.08 20.98
C ALA A 362 5.70 -11.51 21.49
N ASP A 363 4.78 -11.73 22.44
CA ASP A 363 4.46 -13.05 22.99
C ASP A 363 3.29 -13.73 22.27
N GLY A 364 2.79 -13.16 21.18
CA GLY A 364 1.70 -13.70 20.37
C GLY A 364 0.31 -13.30 20.83
N ARG A 365 0.18 -12.61 21.97
CA ARG A 365 -1.14 -12.20 22.48
C ARG A 365 -1.72 -11.04 21.66
N GLN A 366 -3.01 -10.83 21.82
CA GLN A 366 -3.78 -9.74 21.22
C GLN A 366 -3.23 -8.38 21.65
N LEU A 367 -3.19 -7.42 20.73
CA LEU A 367 -2.71 -6.08 21.05
C LEU A 367 -3.63 -5.29 21.95
N UNK A 368 -4.92 -5.44 21.51
CA UNK A 368 -5.83 -4.70 22.20
C UNK A 368 -5.85 -3.35 21.66
N SER A 369 -5.84 -3.29 20.39
CA SER A 369 -5.94 -2.00 19.70
C SER A 369 -6.83 -2.13 18.48
N GLN A 370 -7.46 -1.04 18.05
CA GLN A 370 -8.46 -1.10 16.99
C GLN A 370 -7.87 -1.70 15.71
N GLN A 371 -7.00 -0.98 15.03
CA GLN A 371 -6.50 -1.45 13.73
C GLN A 371 -5.45 -2.55 13.87
N GLY A 372 -4.81 -2.67 15.03
CA GLY A 372 -3.88 -3.77 15.28
C GLY A 372 -4.56 -5.12 15.35
N ASP A 373 -5.80 -5.18 15.86
CA ASP A 373 -6.55 -6.44 16.01
C ASP A 373 -7.38 -6.79 14.76
N GLU A 374 -7.39 -5.93 13.74
CA GLU A 374 -8.10 -6.18 12.49
C GLU A 374 -7.27 -7.05 11.53
N VAL A 375 -7.96 -7.82 10.70
CA VAL A 375 -7.39 -8.33 9.45
C VAL A 375 -7.74 -7.34 8.35
N TRP A 376 -6.74 -6.72 7.76
CA TRP A 376 -6.92 -5.90 6.56
C TRP A 376 -6.73 -6.81 5.35
N VAL A 377 -7.79 -7.00 4.58
CA VAL A 377 -7.83 -8.01 3.52
C VAL A 377 -6.68 -7.78 2.50
N GLY A 378 -6.52 -6.54 2.04
CA GLY A 378 -5.47 -6.23 1.07
C GLY A 378 -4.06 -6.37 1.62
N THR A 379 -3.85 -5.96 2.87
CA THR A 379 -2.56 -6.12 3.56
C THR A 379 -2.18 -7.60 3.70
N ALA A 380 -3.16 -8.43 4.04
CA ALA A 380 -2.91 -9.87 4.18
C ALA A 380 -2.58 -10.51 2.82
N TYR A 381 -3.19 -10.04 1.72
CA TYR A 381 -2.78 -10.48 0.37
C TYR A 381 -1.33 -10.04 0.05
N ALA A 382 -0.97 -8.81 0.41
CA ALA A 382 0.40 -8.32 0.20
C ALA A 382 1.42 -9.16 0.98
N PHE A 383 1.08 -9.50 2.24
CA PHE A 383 1.91 -10.40 3.05
C PHE A 383 2.07 -11.76 2.37
N ALA A 384 0.97 -12.34 1.87
CA ALA A 384 1.02 -13.64 1.19
C ALA A 384 1.88 -13.57 -0.08
N ALA A 385 1.75 -12.48 -0.85
CA ALA A 385 2.59 -12.27 -2.04
C ALA A 385 4.08 -12.22 -1.66
N ASN A 386 4.40 -11.54 -0.55
CA ASN A 386 5.79 -11.48 -0.06
C ASN A 386 6.28 -12.89 0.35
N CYS A 387 5.44 -13.69 0.98
CA CYS A 387 5.75 -15.08 1.32
C CYS A 387 6.10 -15.90 0.07
N LEU A 388 5.34 -15.73 -1.01
CA LEU A 388 5.63 -16.41 -2.29
C LEU A 388 7.00 -15.99 -2.85
N LEU A 389 7.31 -14.75 -2.82
CA LEU A 389 8.62 -14.27 -3.28
C LEU A 389 9.79 -14.88 -2.51
N UNK A 390 9.55 -15.20 -1.21
CA UNK A 390 10.46 -15.69 -0.42
C UNK A 390 10.43 -17.09 -0.37
N GLY A 391 9.71 -17.82 -1.21
CA GLY A 391 9.63 -19.28 -1.25
C GLY A 391 8.90 -19.92 -0.07
N LEU A 392 8.01 -19.17 0.59
CA LEU A 392 7.17 -19.62 1.69
C LEU A 392 5.75 -19.92 1.17
N GLU A 393 5.65 -20.88 0.25
CA GLU A 393 4.40 -21.20 -0.44
C GLU A 393 3.29 -21.65 0.52
N LYS A 394 3.63 -22.52 1.46
CA LYS A 394 2.64 -23.04 2.43
C LYS A 394 2.04 -21.91 3.23
N GLU A 395 2.89 -21.01 3.71
CA GLU A 395 2.48 -19.85 4.49
C GLU A 395 1.59 -18.91 3.67
N ALA A 396 1.96 -18.71 2.42
CA ALA A 396 1.17 -17.87 1.49
C ALA A 396 -0.22 -18.49 1.27
N TRP A 397 -0.27 -19.76 0.88
CA TRP A 397 -1.55 -20.41 0.57
C TRP A 397 -2.46 -20.50 1.79
N GLN A 398 -1.89 -20.72 2.99
CA GLN A 398 -2.70 -20.74 4.20
C GLN A 398 -3.29 -19.36 4.50
N THR A 399 -2.50 -18.30 4.31
CA THR A 399 -2.97 -16.92 4.51
C THR A 399 -4.11 -16.60 3.54
N ILE A 400 -3.92 -16.88 2.24
CA ILE A 400 -4.92 -16.59 1.20
C ILE A 400 -6.19 -17.41 1.45
N TYR A 401 -6.05 -18.69 1.81
CA TYR A 401 -7.21 -19.53 2.10
C TYR A 401 -8.02 -18.99 3.27
N GLY A 402 -7.35 -18.47 4.31
CA GLY A 402 -8.04 -17.84 5.44
C GLY A 402 -8.89 -16.65 5.01
N LEU A 403 -8.34 -15.82 4.10
CA LEU A 403 -9.09 -14.69 3.55
C LEU A 403 -10.29 -15.17 2.73
N TYR A 404 -10.08 -16.14 1.85
CA TYR A 404 -11.15 -16.74 1.05
C TYR A 404 -12.25 -17.29 1.98
N ARG A 405 -11.86 -18.03 3.01
CA ARG A 405 -12.79 -18.68 3.94
C ARG A 405 -13.68 -17.64 4.64
N VAL A 406 -13.10 -16.53 5.10
CA VAL A 406 -13.89 -15.49 5.79
C VAL A 406 -14.74 -14.70 4.80
N VAL A 407 -14.18 -14.26 3.68
CA VAL A 407 -14.81 -13.28 2.78
C VAL A 407 -15.75 -13.97 1.77
N TRP A 408 -15.30 -15.05 1.15
CA TRP A 408 -15.93 -15.63 -0.04
C TRP A 408 -16.56 -17.00 0.18
N SER A 409 -16.48 -17.54 1.39
CA SER A 409 -17.06 -18.85 1.69
C SER A 409 -18.30 -18.69 2.58
N PRO A 410 -19.38 -19.45 2.34
CA PRO A 410 -20.52 -19.47 3.27
C PRO A 410 -20.17 -20.04 4.65
N GLU A 411 -19.04 -20.74 4.78
CA GLU A 411 -18.54 -21.24 6.05
C GLU A 411 -17.92 -20.13 6.92
N GLY A 412 -17.58 -19.00 6.30
CA GLY A 412 -17.06 -17.84 7.00
C GLY A 412 -18.13 -16.77 7.20
N GLN A 413 -17.78 -15.52 6.91
CA GLN A 413 -18.71 -14.39 7.03
C GLN A 413 -19.54 -14.18 5.77
N GLY A 414 -19.08 -14.70 4.62
CA GLY A 414 -19.83 -14.64 3.37
C GLY A 414 -20.10 -13.22 2.89
N TYR A 415 -19.09 -12.35 2.92
CA TYR A 415 -19.27 -10.97 2.45
C TYR A 415 -19.47 -10.92 0.93
N PHE A 416 -18.88 -11.87 0.19
CA PHE A 416 -19.02 -11.99 -1.26
C PHE A 416 -18.62 -10.67 -1.95
N PHE A 417 -19.46 -10.13 -2.80
CA PHE A 417 -19.19 -8.89 -3.56
C PHE A 417 -19.31 -7.63 -2.68
N LYS A 418 -18.91 -7.75 -1.42
CA LYS A 418 -18.82 -6.64 -0.45
C LYS A 418 -17.55 -6.74 0.37
N THR A 419 -16.46 -7.23 -0.23
CA THR A 419 -15.19 -7.41 0.50
C THR A 419 -14.87 -6.15 1.30
N PRO A 420 -14.71 -6.29 2.64
CA PRO A 420 -14.45 -5.12 3.47
C PRO A 420 -12.98 -4.74 3.50
N GLU A 421 -12.70 -3.55 3.99
CA GLU A 421 -11.33 -3.18 4.36
C GLU A 421 -10.82 -4.15 5.42
N ALA A 422 -11.63 -4.34 6.46
CA ALA A 422 -11.21 -4.98 7.70
C ALA A 422 -12.31 -5.86 8.28
N TYR A 423 -11.89 -6.92 8.95
CA TYR A 423 -12.80 -7.70 9.79
C TYR A 423 -12.10 -8.14 11.08
N LEU A 424 -12.88 -8.57 12.06
CA LEU A 424 -12.41 -8.99 13.36
C LEU A 424 -12.70 -10.48 13.60
N ASN A 425 -11.92 -11.08 14.48
CA ASN A 425 -12.17 -12.44 14.97
C ASN A 425 -13.21 -12.36 16.12
N PRO A 426 -14.40 -12.91 15.94
CA PRO A 426 -15.42 -12.84 17.01
C PRO A 426 -15.03 -13.59 18.28
N ALA A 427 -14.04 -14.47 18.24
CA ALA A 427 -13.56 -15.20 19.40
C ALA A 427 -12.60 -14.38 20.27
N GLU A 428 -12.09 -13.26 19.78
CA GLU A 428 -11.18 -12.42 20.55
C GLU A 428 -11.93 -11.31 21.28
N LYS A 429 -11.32 -10.83 22.36
CA LYS A 429 -11.89 -9.71 23.13
C LYS A 429 -11.77 -8.44 22.28
N LEU A 430 -12.88 -7.78 22.07
CA LEU A 430 -12.88 -6.52 21.31
C LEU A 430 -12.40 -5.40 22.23
N TRP A 431 -11.49 -4.57 21.71
CA TRP A 431 -10.85 -3.52 22.51
C TRP A 431 -11.82 -2.39 22.86
N ASN A 432 -12.86 -2.22 22.08
CA ASN A 432 -13.88 -1.16 22.26
C ASN A 432 -15.25 -1.75 21.91
N GLU A 433 -16.30 -0.98 22.12
CA GLU A 433 -17.65 -1.44 21.77
C GLU A 433 -17.74 -1.63 20.24
N PRO A 434 -17.85 -2.85 19.77
CA PRO A 434 -17.78 -3.10 18.33
C PRO A 434 -18.97 -2.55 17.56
N SER A 435 -20.10 -2.39 18.23
CA SER A 435 -21.33 -1.90 17.60
C SER A 435 -21.20 -0.51 16.99
N LYS A 436 -20.22 0.27 17.42
CA LYS A 436 -20.04 1.63 16.90
C LYS A 436 -19.29 1.66 15.57
N ASN A 437 -18.33 0.76 15.39
CA ASN A 437 -17.45 0.80 14.21
C ASN A 437 -17.63 -0.38 13.27
N TYR A 438 -18.08 -1.54 13.77
CA TYR A 438 -18.05 -2.78 12.99
C TYR A 438 -19.42 -3.37 12.72
N GLY A 439 -20.45 -2.94 13.45
CA GLY A 439 -21.78 -3.53 13.34
C GLY A 439 -21.80 -4.98 13.81
N GLU A 440 -22.92 -5.65 13.54
CA GLU A 440 -23.13 -7.03 13.98
C GLU A 440 -22.23 -8.06 13.27
N ASN A 441 -21.77 -7.72 12.06
CA ASN A 441 -20.98 -8.63 11.24
C ASN A 441 -19.48 -8.45 11.44
N LEU A 442 -19.08 -7.64 12.39
CA LEU A 442 -17.69 -7.43 12.79
C LEU A 442 -16.75 -7.06 11.64
N PHE A 443 -17.24 -6.21 10.71
CA PHE A 443 -16.44 -5.71 9.60
C PHE A 443 -16.54 -4.18 9.50
N ARG A 444 -15.61 -3.59 8.76
CA ARG A 444 -15.55 -2.15 8.53
C ARG A 444 -15.30 -1.86 7.05
N ALA A 445 -16.02 -0.89 6.51
CA ALA A 445 -15.87 -0.35 5.14
C ALA A 445 -16.01 -1.43 4.04
N MET A 446 -17.24 -1.60 3.56
CA MET A 446 -17.54 -2.57 2.51
C MET A 446 -17.17 -2.06 1.10
N LYS A 447 -16.94 -2.99 0.19
CA LYS A 447 -16.57 -2.73 -1.21
C LYS A 447 -15.29 -1.89 -1.28
N TYR A 448 -14.27 -2.35 -0.56
CA TYR A 448 -13.02 -1.63 -0.39
C TYR A 448 -12.04 -1.95 -1.53
N MET A 449 -11.22 -0.97 -1.90
CA MET A 449 -10.31 -1.13 -3.04
C MET A 449 -9.06 -1.95 -2.73
N ARG A 450 -8.53 -1.91 -1.49
CA ARG A 450 -7.26 -2.57 -1.13
C ARG A 450 -7.23 -4.08 -1.41
N PRO A 451 -8.35 -4.85 -1.32
CA PRO A 451 -8.34 -6.26 -1.73
C PRO A 451 -7.90 -6.53 -3.17
N GLY A 452 -7.84 -5.52 -4.03
CA GLY A 452 -7.18 -5.63 -5.34
C GLY A 452 -5.74 -6.12 -5.26
N ALA A 453 -5.14 -6.12 -4.06
CA ALA A 453 -3.84 -6.74 -3.79
C ALA A 453 -3.81 -8.25 -4.08
N VAL A 454 -4.96 -8.92 -4.24
CA VAL A 454 -4.99 -10.31 -4.69
C VAL A 454 -4.30 -10.46 -6.06
N TRP A 455 -4.34 -9.41 -6.90
CA TRP A 455 -3.64 -9.43 -8.18
C TRP A 455 -2.12 -9.28 -8.03
N ALA A 456 -1.65 -8.78 -6.88
CA ALA A 456 -0.22 -8.88 -6.55
C ALA A 456 0.16 -10.33 -6.19
N VAL A 457 -0.74 -11.10 -5.58
CA VAL A 457 -0.51 -12.55 -5.38
C VAL A 457 -0.36 -13.24 -6.74
N TYR A 458 -1.26 -12.93 -7.69
CA TYR A 458 -1.17 -13.44 -9.06
C TYR A 458 0.22 -13.14 -9.66
N ARG A 459 0.65 -11.89 -9.59
CA ARG A 459 1.97 -11.49 -10.14
C ARG A 459 3.13 -12.19 -9.42
N ALA A 460 3.06 -12.35 -8.10
CA ALA A 460 4.09 -13.04 -7.33
C ALA A 460 4.20 -14.51 -7.72
N LEU A 461 3.07 -15.15 -7.99
CA LEU A 461 3.08 -16.55 -8.49
C LEU A 461 3.81 -16.64 -9.82
N LEU A 462 3.49 -15.74 -10.78
CA LEU A 462 4.17 -15.71 -12.07
C LEU A 462 5.67 -15.43 -11.92
N ASN A 463 6.03 -14.51 -11.04
CA ASN A 463 7.45 -14.16 -10.79
C ASN A 463 8.21 -15.32 -10.19
N SER A 464 7.58 -16.15 -9.36
CA SER A 464 8.25 -17.31 -8.74
C SER A 464 8.49 -18.43 -9.73
N GLU A 465 7.66 -18.57 -10.76
CA GLU A 465 7.82 -19.56 -11.81
C GLU A 465 8.97 -19.23 -12.78
N SER A 466 9.33 -17.96 -12.86
CA SER A 466 10.40 -17.48 -13.76
C SER A 466 11.79 -17.65 -13.17
N LYS A 467 11.88 -18.14 -11.92
CA LYS A 467 13.15 -18.40 -11.23
C LYS A 467 13.59 -19.84 -11.37
#